data_25258e595ec07fc560f5548e1640c64b
#
_entry.id   25258e595ec07fc560f5548e1640c64b
#
_cell.length_a   1.000
_cell.length_b   1.000
_cell.length_c   1.000
_cell.angle_alpha   90.00
_cell.angle_beta   90.00
_cell.angle_gamma   90.00
#
_symmetry.space_group_name_H-M   'P 1'
#
loop_
_entity.id
_entity.type
_entity.pdbx_description
1 polymer ?
#
loop_
_entity_poly.entity_id
_entity_poly.type
_entity_poly.pdbx_seq_one_letter_code
_entity_poly.pdbx_strand_id
1 'polypeptide(L)'
;MTSATLLNELRLAQELVTALVEHLDDDSQRCQYHPELSPLGWHLGHCTYSECYWLQEVVLGDDRHTAPVQSLYTPTQTPKPERGALLPPLDKQLQWVYSMQAMNLELLTAGVAAFRDHPLMQQDYLLHFLIQHYSQHFETMLSVLTQRALQEDDGSFRVQSPFAATQPVTDAIPLQPGHYRVGGSVPVAYDNELPAQQATLGPFSIARRPVINSEYLAFMQADGYTTRSLWNEDGWQWLSSNKTDHPHHWLQDNAGHWYGVGVRGAYELDGSDVVHGLSHHEARAYANWAGGQLPHEHQWEVACRLQQLEQTGRAWEWCQNAFYAYEGFKAFPYDGYSTPSFDNRHFTLRGGSLHTRPAIRRPGFRYFH
;
A
#
# COMPACT_ATOMS: atom_id res chain seq x y z
N MET A 1 -16.01 -19.08 19.22
CA MET A 1 -14.58 -19.49 19.18
C MET A 1 -13.98 -18.85 17.95
N THR A 2 -12.86 -18.18 18.11
CA THR A 2 -12.11 -17.58 17.00
C THR A 2 -11.71 -18.66 15.99
N SER A 3 -11.85 -18.39 14.72
CA SER A 3 -11.50 -19.34 13.66
C SER A 3 -10.00 -19.69 13.70
N ALA A 4 -9.68 -21.00 13.75
CA ALA A 4 -8.29 -21.46 13.69
C ALA A 4 -7.56 -20.96 12.42
N THR A 5 -8.30 -20.77 11.33
CA THR A 5 -7.78 -20.19 10.10
C THR A 5 -7.32 -18.75 10.31
N LEU A 6 -8.12 -17.89 10.94
CA LEU A 6 -7.76 -16.49 11.20
C LEU A 6 -6.58 -16.36 12.17
N LEU A 7 -6.49 -17.23 13.19
CA LEU A 7 -5.33 -17.26 14.08
C LEU A 7 -4.03 -17.63 13.32
N ASN A 8 -4.12 -18.58 12.40
CA ASN A 8 -2.98 -18.92 11.54
C ASN A 8 -2.61 -17.79 10.56
N GLU A 9 -3.58 -17.08 10.02
CA GLU A 9 -3.34 -15.91 9.16
C GLU A 9 -2.70 -14.76 9.93
N LEU A 10 -3.16 -14.50 11.17
CA LEU A 10 -2.53 -13.49 12.03
C LEU A 10 -1.08 -13.86 12.33
N ARG A 11 -0.82 -15.11 12.74
CA ARG A 11 0.55 -15.59 12.98
C ARG A 11 1.43 -15.45 11.75
N LEU A 12 0.95 -15.83 10.58
CA LEU A 12 1.70 -15.68 9.33
C LEU A 12 1.99 -14.19 9.02
N ALA A 13 1.05 -13.29 9.29
CA ALA A 13 1.25 -11.85 9.10
C ALA A 13 2.31 -11.29 10.07
N GLN A 14 2.31 -11.73 11.32
CA GLN A 14 3.35 -11.42 12.32
C GLN A 14 4.74 -11.91 11.87
N GLU A 15 4.84 -13.19 11.46
CA GLU A 15 6.07 -13.81 10.97
C GLU A 15 6.65 -13.06 9.77
N LEU A 16 5.82 -12.68 8.80
CA LEU A 16 6.26 -11.95 7.61
C LEU A 16 6.85 -10.58 7.93
N VAL A 17 6.22 -9.80 8.80
CA VAL A 17 6.73 -8.48 9.23
C VAL A 17 8.01 -8.63 10.03
N THR A 18 8.08 -9.60 10.93
CA THR A 18 9.27 -9.86 11.76
C THR A 18 10.47 -10.31 10.90
N ALA A 19 10.24 -11.19 9.92
CA ALA A 19 11.29 -11.70 9.02
C ALA A 19 12.00 -10.60 8.21
N LEU A 20 11.34 -9.46 7.94
CA LEU A 20 11.97 -8.33 7.26
C LEU A 20 12.98 -7.57 8.14
N VAL A 21 12.98 -7.81 9.43
CA VAL A 21 13.81 -7.05 10.41
C VAL A 21 14.81 -7.93 11.14
N GLU A 22 14.49 -9.18 11.41
CA GLU A 22 15.25 -10.07 12.34
C GLU A 22 16.72 -10.30 11.94
N HIS A 23 17.09 -10.08 10.68
CA HIS A 23 18.45 -10.25 10.17
C HIS A 23 19.18 -8.92 9.92
N LEU A 24 18.58 -7.79 10.29
CA LEU A 24 19.22 -6.48 10.17
C LEU A 24 20.16 -6.23 11.32
N ASP A 25 21.09 -5.30 11.13
CA ASP A 25 21.84 -4.68 12.22
C ASP A 25 21.06 -3.49 12.82
N ASP A 26 21.56 -2.98 13.95
CA ASP A 26 20.93 -1.87 14.67
C ASP A 26 20.86 -0.59 13.84
N ASP A 27 21.82 -0.31 12.99
CA ASP A 27 21.85 0.88 12.16
C ASP A 27 20.82 0.77 11.04
N SER A 28 20.77 -0.37 10.35
CA SER A 28 19.82 -0.64 9.28
C SER A 28 18.36 -0.61 9.74
N GLN A 29 18.05 -1.17 10.93
CA GLN A 29 16.68 -1.14 11.45
C GLN A 29 16.21 0.27 11.81
N ARG A 30 17.14 1.18 12.16
CA ARG A 30 16.87 2.56 12.59
C ARG A 30 16.90 3.56 11.45
N CYS A 31 17.49 3.20 10.31
CA CYS A 31 17.67 4.11 9.20
C CYS A 31 16.34 4.51 8.55
N GLN A 32 16.14 5.81 8.34
CA GLN A 32 15.05 6.35 7.54
C GLN A 32 15.52 6.52 6.10
N TYR A 33 15.28 5.51 5.26
CA TYR A 33 15.71 5.51 3.86
C TYR A 33 14.91 6.43 2.94
N HIS A 34 13.78 6.97 3.40
CA HIS A 34 12.97 7.93 2.64
C HIS A 34 12.21 8.87 3.61
N PRO A 35 12.12 10.18 3.34
CA PRO A 35 11.47 11.14 4.24
C PRO A 35 10.01 10.77 4.60
N GLU A 36 9.27 10.18 3.67
CA GLU A 36 7.88 9.80 3.88
C GLU A 36 7.70 8.41 4.51
N LEU A 37 8.77 7.64 4.69
CA LEU A 37 8.71 6.31 5.27
C LEU A 37 9.36 6.30 6.66
N SER A 38 8.84 5.48 7.55
CA SER A 38 9.46 5.23 8.86
C SER A 38 10.53 4.14 8.76
N PRO A 39 11.46 4.06 9.73
CA PRO A 39 12.41 2.96 9.80
C PRO A 39 11.74 1.58 9.92
N LEU A 40 12.41 0.53 9.43
CA LEU A 40 11.90 -0.85 9.48
C LEU A 40 11.56 -1.30 10.90
N GLY A 41 12.46 -1.03 11.86
CA GLY A 41 12.23 -1.36 13.27
C GLY A 41 11.01 -0.64 13.85
N TRP A 42 10.74 0.59 13.41
CA TRP A 42 9.55 1.30 13.85
C TRP A 42 8.26 0.60 13.37
N HIS A 43 8.22 0.16 12.11
CA HIS A 43 7.05 -0.56 11.58
C HIS A 43 6.79 -1.86 12.34
N LEU A 44 7.83 -2.63 12.63
CA LEU A 44 7.71 -3.86 13.43
C LEU A 44 7.14 -3.57 14.83
N GLY A 45 7.70 -2.57 15.52
CA GLY A 45 7.24 -2.17 16.84
C GLY A 45 5.82 -1.61 16.83
N HIS A 46 5.47 -0.80 15.84
CA HIS A 46 4.14 -0.24 15.68
C HIS A 46 3.07 -1.31 15.43
N CYS A 47 3.35 -2.32 14.60
CA CYS A 47 2.43 -3.44 14.38
C CYS A 47 2.17 -4.19 15.69
N THR A 48 3.22 -4.50 16.44
CA THR A 48 3.10 -5.21 17.73
C THR A 48 2.39 -4.34 18.78
N TYR A 49 2.74 -3.05 18.86
CA TYR A 49 2.05 -2.10 19.73
C TYR A 49 0.55 -2.02 19.39
N SER A 50 0.20 -1.88 18.12
CA SER A 50 -1.20 -1.79 17.67
C SER A 50 -1.99 -3.06 18.02
N GLU A 51 -1.37 -4.22 17.90
CA GLU A 51 -1.99 -5.48 18.31
C GLU A 51 -2.24 -5.52 19.82
N CYS A 52 -1.25 -5.17 20.65
CA CYS A 52 -1.42 -5.06 22.09
C CYS A 52 -2.46 -4.00 22.46
N TYR A 53 -2.44 -2.84 21.82
CA TYR A 53 -3.40 -1.77 22.06
C TYR A 53 -4.85 -2.26 21.88
N TRP A 54 -5.14 -2.90 20.76
CA TRP A 54 -6.50 -3.36 20.50
C TRP A 54 -6.91 -4.54 21.38
N LEU A 55 -6.06 -5.54 21.54
CA LEU A 55 -6.40 -6.77 22.27
C LEU A 55 -6.33 -6.58 23.78
N GLN A 56 -5.26 -5.96 24.28
CA GLN A 56 -5.01 -5.87 25.72
C GLN A 56 -5.62 -4.60 26.32
N GLU A 57 -5.30 -3.42 25.74
CA GLU A 57 -5.76 -2.17 26.32
C GLU A 57 -7.26 -1.91 26.04
N VAL A 58 -7.70 -1.97 24.77
CA VAL A 58 -9.08 -1.64 24.41
C VAL A 58 -10.05 -2.74 24.83
N VAL A 59 -9.74 -4.02 24.57
CA VAL A 59 -10.67 -5.13 24.86
C VAL A 59 -10.59 -5.60 26.32
N LEU A 60 -9.38 -5.71 26.88
CA LEU A 60 -9.19 -6.22 28.25
C LEU A 60 -9.06 -5.12 29.32
N GLY A 61 -8.84 -3.86 28.92
CA GLY A 61 -8.60 -2.75 29.85
C GLY A 61 -7.21 -2.78 30.51
N ASP A 62 -6.22 -3.42 29.87
CA ASP A 62 -4.88 -3.63 30.40
C ASP A 62 -3.84 -2.90 29.56
N ASP A 63 -3.33 -1.77 30.03
CA ASP A 63 -2.36 -0.90 29.35
C ASP A 63 -0.90 -1.14 29.75
N ARG A 64 -0.61 -2.15 30.57
CA ARG A 64 0.74 -2.40 31.11
C ARG A 64 1.82 -2.57 30.04
N HIS A 65 1.45 -3.11 28.88
CA HIS A 65 2.39 -3.36 27.78
C HIS A 65 2.37 -2.27 26.69
N THR A 66 1.35 -1.43 26.67
CA THR A 66 1.18 -0.35 25.69
C THR A 66 1.67 0.98 26.22
N ALA A 67 1.33 1.35 27.45
CA ALA A 67 1.68 2.64 28.07
C ALA A 67 3.19 2.96 28.00
N PRO A 68 4.13 2.02 28.25
CA PRO A 68 5.56 2.34 28.21
C PRO A 68 6.11 2.68 26.81
N VAL A 69 5.44 2.24 25.74
CA VAL A 69 5.93 2.37 24.36
C VAL A 69 5.01 3.20 23.47
N GLN A 70 3.89 3.68 24.01
CA GLN A 70 2.85 4.42 23.29
C GLN A 70 3.42 5.63 22.55
N SER A 71 4.25 6.45 23.21
CA SER A 71 4.79 7.66 22.62
C SER A 71 5.64 7.37 21.38
N LEU A 72 6.39 6.27 21.37
CA LEU A 72 7.23 5.86 20.24
C LEU A 72 6.41 5.32 19.07
N TYR A 73 5.43 4.45 19.36
CA TYR A 73 4.75 3.71 18.31
C TYR A 73 3.39 4.27 17.89
N THR A 74 2.90 5.35 18.52
CA THR A 74 1.73 6.09 18.02
C THR A 74 2.15 7.07 16.92
N PRO A 75 1.61 6.96 15.69
CA PRO A 75 2.11 7.71 14.53
C PRO A 75 2.13 9.24 14.72
N THR A 76 1.18 9.78 15.49
CA THR A 76 1.01 11.22 15.73
C THR A 76 1.86 11.77 16.86
N GLN A 77 2.49 10.93 17.69
CA GLN A 77 3.24 11.37 18.86
C GLN A 77 4.74 11.58 18.59
N THR A 78 5.32 10.78 17.69
CA THR A 78 6.74 10.91 17.33
C THR A 78 6.88 11.17 15.82
N PRO A 79 7.47 12.33 15.41
CA PRO A 79 7.75 12.63 14.02
C PRO A 79 8.63 11.57 13.35
N LYS A 80 8.39 11.28 12.07
CA LYS A 80 9.13 10.24 11.34
C LYS A 80 10.67 10.34 11.45
N PRO A 81 11.29 11.55 11.34
CA PRO A 81 12.76 11.68 11.44
C PRO A 81 13.34 11.33 12.83
N GLU A 82 12.53 11.37 13.87
CA GLU A 82 12.99 11.12 15.24
C GLU A 82 12.85 9.64 15.63
N ARG A 83 12.05 8.87 14.90
CA ARG A 83 11.67 7.48 15.26
C ARG A 83 12.87 6.57 15.39
N GLY A 84 13.82 6.65 14.45
CA GLY A 84 14.99 5.75 14.42
C GLY A 84 15.87 5.88 15.66
N ALA A 85 16.12 7.12 16.12
CA ALA A 85 16.95 7.37 17.28
C ALA A 85 16.34 6.87 18.60
N LEU A 86 15.03 6.72 18.65
CA LEU A 86 14.29 6.28 19.84
C LEU A 86 14.08 4.75 19.88
N LEU A 87 14.39 4.04 18.80
CA LEU A 87 14.25 2.57 18.79
C LEU A 87 15.21 1.91 19.76
N PRO A 88 14.77 0.88 20.51
CA PRO A 88 15.66 0.07 21.33
C PRO A 88 16.65 -0.71 20.46
N PRO A 89 17.71 -1.31 21.05
CA PRO A 89 18.52 -2.31 20.35
C PRO A 89 17.67 -3.43 19.77
N LEU A 90 18.03 -3.92 18.58
CA LEU A 90 17.21 -4.87 17.83
C LEU A 90 16.90 -6.15 18.62
N ASP A 91 17.88 -6.68 19.35
CA ASP A 91 17.70 -7.87 20.19
C ASP A 91 16.60 -7.67 21.26
N LYS A 92 16.56 -6.48 21.87
CA LYS A 92 15.54 -6.12 22.86
C LYS A 92 14.17 -5.92 22.24
N GLN A 93 14.14 -5.31 21.07
CA GLN A 93 12.89 -5.12 20.34
C GLN A 93 12.31 -6.46 19.92
N LEU A 94 13.09 -7.36 19.33
CA LEU A 94 12.65 -8.69 18.91
C LEU A 94 12.18 -9.53 20.12
N GLN A 95 12.88 -9.48 21.25
CA GLN A 95 12.45 -10.14 22.47
C GLN A 95 11.07 -9.67 22.92
N TRP A 96 10.84 -8.36 22.93
CA TRP A 96 9.54 -7.78 23.26
C TRP A 96 8.46 -8.19 22.24
N VAL A 97 8.75 -8.09 20.94
CA VAL A 97 7.84 -8.47 19.86
C VAL A 97 7.38 -9.92 20.00
N TYR A 98 8.29 -10.87 20.10
CA TYR A 98 7.96 -12.29 20.25
C TYR A 98 7.15 -12.56 21.51
N SER A 99 7.50 -11.90 22.62
CA SER A 99 6.77 -12.07 23.88
C SER A 99 5.30 -11.57 23.76
N MET A 100 5.10 -10.42 23.13
CA MET A 100 3.75 -9.85 22.95
C MET A 100 2.91 -10.64 21.96
N GLN A 101 3.48 -11.03 20.83
CA GLN A 101 2.80 -11.86 19.82
C GLN A 101 2.37 -13.21 20.42
N ALA A 102 3.25 -13.89 21.17
CA ALA A 102 2.92 -15.15 21.82
C ALA A 102 1.80 -14.98 22.86
N MET A 103 1.88 -13.95 23.70
CA MET A 103 0.84 -13.62 24.68
C MET A 103 -0.51 -13.36 24.02
N ASN A 104 -0.55 -12.55 22.97
CA ASN A 104 -1.79 -12.22 22.27
C ASN A 104 -2.42 -13.46 21.61
N LEU A 105 -1.63 -14.32 20.99
CA LEU A 105 -2.11 -15.58 20.42
C LEU A 105 -2.65 -16.53 21.51
N GLU A 106 -2.03 -16.57 22.69
CA GLU A 106 -2.51 -17.35 23.82
C GLU A 106 -3.86 -16.81 24.31
N LEU A 107 -4.00 -15.49 24.50
CA LEU A 107 -5.23 -14.83 24.91
C LEU A 107 -6.38 -15.11 23.91
N LEU A 108 -6.11 -15.02 22.62
CA LEU A 108 -7.09 -15.29 21.55
C LEU A 108 -7.50 -16.77 21.53
N THR A 109 -6.54 -17.68 21.76
CA THR A 109 -6.78 -19.12 21.77
C THR A 109 -7.56 -19.56 23.01
N ALA A 110 -7.27 -18.97 24.19
CA ALA A 110 -7.97 -19.26 25.43
C ALA A 110 -9.43 -18.80 25.39
N GLY A 111 -9.78 -17.84 24.53
CA GLY A 111 -11.14 -17.38 24.33
C GLY A 111 -11.76 -16.82 25.61
N VAL A 112 -11.02 -15.94 26.30
CA VAL A 112 -11.46 -15.32 27.57
C VAL A 112 -12.81 -14.63 27.40
N ALA A 113 -13.61 -14.57 28.48
CA ALA A 113 -15.00 -14.06 28.42
C ALA A 113 -15.05 -12.62 27.84
N ALA A 114 -14.12 -11.75 28.23
CA ALA A 114 -14.05 -10.37 27.71
C ALA A 114 -13.98 -10.30 26.19
N PHE A 115 -13.28 -11.22 25.52
CA PHE A 115 -13.23 -11.27 24.04
C PHE A 115 -14.57 -11.66 23.43
N ARG A 116 -15.32 -12.57 24.06
CA ARG A 116 -16.61 -13.03 23.52
C ARG A 116 -17.68 -11.94 23.51
N ASP A 117 -17.63 -11.07 24.50
CA ASP A 117 -18.68 -10.08 24.72
C ASP A 117 -18.36 -8.70 24.15
N HIS A 118 -17.09 -8.45 23.77
CA HIS A 118 -16.68 -7.14 23.28
C HIS A 118 -17.14 -6.90 21.82
N PRO A 119 -17.70 -5.70 21.49
CA PRO A 119 -18.22 -5.40 20.15
C PRO A 119 -17.20 -5.59 19.03
N LEU A 120 -15.93 -5.23 19.25
CA LEU A 120 -14.86 -5.37 18.25
C LEU A 120 -14.49 -6.85 17.96
N MET A 121 -14.86 -7.77 18.84
CA MET A 121 -14.60 -9.20 18.66
C MET A 121 -15.75 -9.91 17.94
N GLN A 122 -16.88 -9.24 17.72
CA GLN A 122 -18.00 -9.84 17.01
C GLN A 122 -17.64 -10.15 15.56
N GLN A 123 -18.00 -11.36 15.11
CA GLN A 123 -17.65 -11.88 13.78
C GLN A 123 -16.13 -11.85 13.48
N ASP A 124 -15.30 -11.94 14.51
CA ASP A 124 -13.84 -11.87 14.40
C ASP A 124 -13.30 -10.57 13.75
N TYR A 125 -14.07 -9.44 13.82
CA TYR A 125 -13.72 -8.19 13.15
C TYR A 125 -12.30 -7.72 13.49
N LEU A 126 -11.95 -7.73 14.78
CA LEU A 126 -10.63 -7.24 15.21
C LEU A 126 -9.48 -8.09 14.64
N LEU A 127 -9.67 -9.40 14.46
CA LEU A 127 -8.67 -10.24 13.81
C LEU A 127 -8.50 -9.87 12.34
N HIS A 128 -9.60 -9.67 11.61
CA HIS A 128 -9.54 -9.19 10.23
C HIS A 128 -8.83 -7.84 10.15
N PHE A 129 -9.13 -6.92 11.06
CA PHE A 129 -8.48 -5.61 11.13
C PHE A 129 -6.96 -5.74 11.35
N LEU A 130 -6.53 -6.54 12.34
CA LEU A 130 -5.11 -6.74 12.65
C LEU A 130 -4.34 -7.42 11.51
N ILE A 131 -4.92 -8.46 10.90
CA ILE A 131 -4.31 -9.13 9.74
C ILE A 131 -4.12 -8.14 8.58
N GLN A 132 -5.10 -7.28 8.32
CA GLN A 132 -5.01 -6.25 7.29
C GLN A 132 -3.98 -5.19 7.64
N HIS A 133 -3.92 -4.74 8.90
CA HIS A 133 -2.94 -3.77 9.38
C HIS A 133 -1.50 -4.30 9.20
N TYR A 134 -1.21 -5.52 9.64
CA TYR A 134 0.07 -6.18 9.38
C TYR A 134 0.37 -6.30 7.88
N SER A 135 -0.63 -6.65 7.07
CA SER A 135 -0.48 -6.79 5.62
C SER A 135 -0.10 -5.48 4.93
N GLN A 136 -0.68 -4.36 5.34
CA GLN A 136 -0.33 -3.04 4.83
C GLN A 136 1.10 -2.63 5.26
N HIS A 137 1.44 -2.87 6.53
CA HIS A 137 2.79 -2.58 7.02
C HIS A 137 3.86 -3.46 6.38
N PHE A 138 3.57 -4.74 6.12
CA PHE A 138 4.45 -5.62 5.35
C PHE A 138 4.79 -5.00 3.98
N GLU A 139 3.79 -4.54 3.24
CA GLU A 139 4.00 -3.92 1.93
C GLU A 139 4.75 -2.59 2.03
N THR A 140 4.44 -1.76 3.03
CA THR A 140 5.19 -0.52 3.30
C THR A 140 6.67 -0.81 3.64
N MET A 141 6.95 -1.85 4.42
CA MET A 141 8.31 -2.24 4.76
C MET A 141 9.11 -2.73 3.54
N LEU A 142 8.46 -3.41 2.59
CA LEU A 142 9.09 -3.73 1.30
C LEU A 142 9.42 -2.46 0.49
N SER A 143 8.58 -1.42 0.58
CA SER A 143 8.91 -0.11 -0.02
C SER A 143 10.13 0.53 0.67
N VAL A 144 10.25 0.43 2.01
CA VAL A 144 11.45 0.89 2.73
C VAL A 144 12.71 0.15 2.27
N LEU A 145 12.63 -1.18 2.11
CA LEU A 145 13.74 -1.99 1.59
C LEU A 145 14.10 -1.63 0.14
N THR A 146 13.12 -1.29 -0.68
CA THR A 146 13.38 -0.80 -2.04
C THR A 146 14.10 0.55 -2.03
N GLN A 147 13.73 1.47 -1.13
CA GLN A 147 14.45 2.75 -0.95
C GLN A 147 15.89 2.53 -0.46
N ARG A 148 16.11 1.57 0.43
CA ARG A 148 17.45 1.15 0.82
C ARG A 148 18.26 0.67 -0.38
N ALA A 149 17.70 -0.24 -1.17
CA ALA A 149 18.35 -0.79 -2.34
C ALA A 149 18.68 0.28 -3.40
N LEU A 150 17.81 1.29 -3.57
CA LEU A 150 18.07 2.45 -4.44
C LEU A 150 19.26 3.30 -3.95
N GLN A 151 19.41 3.49 -2.63
CA GLN A 151 20.55 4.21 -2.07
C GLN A 151 21.86 3.42 -2.12
N GLU A 152 21.77 2.10 -2.06
CA GLU A 152 22.93 1.17 -2.10
C GLU A 152 23.34 0.80 -3.54
N ASP A 153 22.54 1.16 -4.57
CA ASP A 153 22.85 0.87 -5.96
C ASP A 153 24.11 1.65 -6.40
N ASP A 154 25.12 0.93 -6.89
CA ASP A 154 26.40 1.49 -7.30
C ASP A 154 26.50 1.73 -8.81
N GLY A 155 25.41 1.55 -9.56
CA GLY A 155 25.39 1.70 -11.03
C GLY A 155 26.19 0.65 -11.79
N SER A 156 26.59 -0.44 -11.12
CA SER A 156 27.37 -1.52 -11.74
C SER A 156 26.52 -2.48 -12.59
N PHE A 157 25.20 -2.45 -12.42
CA PHE A 157 24.29 -3.32 -13.16
C PHE A 157 24.41 -3.10 -14.67
N ARG A 158 24.29 -4.18 -15.44
CA ARG A 158 24.35 -4.14 -16.91
C ARG A 158 23.17 -4.90 -17.49
N VAL A 159 22.36 -4.18 -18.25
CA VAL A 159 21.21 -4.74 -18.95
C VAL A 159 21.70 -5.66 -20.08
N GLN A 160 21.22 -6.88 -20.11
CA GLN A 160 21.57 -7.86 -21.14
C GLN A 160 20.55 -7.88 -22.29
N SER A 161 19.29 -7.64 -21.98
CA SER A 161 18.18 -7.69 -22.92
C SER A 161 17.31 -6.43 -22.84
N PRO A 162 17.78 -5.29 -23.38
CA PRO A 162 17.02 -4.05 -23.32
C PRO A 162 15.72 -4.18 -24.12
N PHE A 163 14.60 -3.75 -23.52
CA PHE A 163 13.31 -3.74 -24.19
C PHE A 163 13.11 -2.46 -25.02
N ALA A 164 12.28 -2.56 -26.06
CA ALA A 164 11.93 -1.44 -26.92
C ALA A 164 10.61 -0.81 -26.50
N ALA A 165 10.45 0.48 -26.79
CA ALA A 165 9.19 1.18 -26.62
C ALA A 165 8.11 0.65 -27.58
N THR A 166 6.88 0.57 -27.10
CA THR A 166 5.70 0.20 -27.90
C THR A 166 4.60 1.22 -27.72
N GLN A 167 3.83 1.48 -28.75
CA GLN A 167 2.67 2.38 -28.63
C GLN A 167 1.60 1.80 -27.70
N PRO A 168 0.86 2.63 -26.96
CA PRO A 168 -0.22 2.18 -26.10
C PRO A 168 -1.26 1.35 -26.90
N VAL A 169 -1.64 0.22 -26.30
CA VAL A 169 -2.70 -0.61 -26.89
C VAL A 169 -4.07 -0.03 -26.54
N THR A 170 -4.91 0.16 -27.54
CA THR A 170 -6.26 0.69 -27.40
C THR A 170 -7.32 -0.40 -27.12
N ASP A 171 -6.94 -1.49 -26.47
CA ASP A 171 -7.88 -2.56 -26.10
C ASP A 171 -8.71 -2.14 -24.86
N ALA A 172 -9.69 -1.28 -25.11
CA ALA A 172 -10.60 -0.80 -24.09
C ALA A 172 -11.90 -1.59 -24.10
N ILE A 173 -12.34 -2.01 -22.93
CA ILE A 173 -13.58 -2.77 -22.72
C ILE A 173 -14.72 -1.79 -22.50
N PRO A 174 -15.77 -1.82 -23.34
CA PRO A 174 -16.96 -1.02 -23.10
C PRO A 174 -17.80 -1.63 -21.97
N LEU A 175 -18.18 -0.82 -21.01
CA LEU A 175 -19.08 -1.20 -19.92
C LEU A 175 -20.42 -0.46 -20.06
N GLN A 176 -21.49 -1.19 -19.81
CA GLN A 176 -22.84 -0.68 -19.93
C GLN A 176 -23.17 0.30 -18.80
N PRO A 177 -24.01 1.32 -19.07
CA PRO A 177 -24.54 2.16 -18.01
C PRO A 177 -25.41 1.35 -17.05
N GLY A 178 -25.40 1.71 -15.78
CA GLY A 178 -26.20 0.99 -14.79
C GLY A 178 -25.96 1.41 -13.35
N HIS A 179 -26.62 0.69 -12.45
CA HIS A 179 -26.45 0.81 -11.01
C HIS A 179 -25.64 -0.39 -10.53
N TYR A 180 -24.49 -0.13 -9.95
CA TYR A 180 -23.53 -1.16 -9.55
C TYR A 180 -23.21 -1.06 -8.07
N ARG A 181 -23.19 -2.19 -7.37
CA ARG A 181 -22.75 -2.22 -5.99
C ARG A 181 -21.23 -2.00 -5.92
N VAL A 182 -20.82 -1.03 -5.08
CA VAL A 182 -19.41 -0.74 -4.74
C VAL A 182 -19.21 -0.75 -3.24
N GLY A 183 -17.96 -0.84 -2.81
CA GLY A 183 -17.60 -0.88 -1.40
C GLY A 183 -17.52 -2.30 -0.83
N GLY A 184 -17.19 -2.37 0.45
CA GLY A 184 -16.92 -3.60 1.16
C GLY A 184 -18.12 -4.19 1.89
N SER A 185 -17.84 -5.17 2.73
CA SER A 185 -18.82 -5.80 3.63
C SER A 185 -18.14 -6.15 4.96
N VAL A 186 -18.85 -5.94 6.08
CA VAL A 186 -18.40 -6.43 7.37
C VAL A 186 -18.32 -7.97 7.34
N PRO A 187 -17.41 -8.60 8.12
CA PRO A 187 -16.44 -7.98 9.03
C PRO A 187 -15.10 -7.58 8.38
N VAL A 188 -14.89 -7.87 7.09
CA VAL A 188 -13.58 -7.75 6.44
C VAL A 188 -13.29 -6.35 5.88
N ALA A 189 -14.30 -5.50 5.73
CA ALA A 189 -14.12 -4.16 5.17
C ALA A 189 -13.55 -3.19 6.20
N TYR A 190 -12.66 -2.29 5.74
CA TYR A 190 -12.33 -1.09 6.49
C TYR A 190 -13.50 -0.09 6.48
N ASP A 191 -13.46 0.88 7.38
CA ASP A 191 -14.46 1.94 7.51
C ASP A 191 -14.67 2.72 6.20
N ASN A 192 -13.59 3.01 5.48
CA ASN A 192 -13.64 3.75 4.21
C ASN A 192 -14.30 2.97 3.04
N GLU A 193 -14.48 1.68 3.18
CA GLU A 193 -15.22 0.84 2.23
C GLU A 193 -16.73 0.79 2.55
N LEU A 194 -17.14 1.40 3.66
CA LEU A 194 -18.49 1.30 4.23
C LEU A 194 -19.20 2.66 4.33
N PRO A 195 -20.53 2.65 4.25
CA PRO A 195 -21.38 1.52 3.84
C PRO A 195 -21.21 1.19 2.36
N ALA A 196 -21.47 -0.06 1.96
CA ALA A 196 -21.53 -0.37 0.53
C ALA A 196 -22.61 0.47 -0.14
N GLN A 197 -22.34 0.95 -1.35
CA GLN A 197 -23.19 1.91 -2.07
C GLN A 197 -23.65 1.35 -3.42
N GLN A 198 -24.65 2.02 -4.00
CA GLN A 198 -25.02 1.86 -5.39
C GLN A 198 -24.43 3.03 -6.20
N ALA A 199 -23.39 2.76 -6.97
CA ALA A 199 -22.82 3.73 -7.90
C ALA A 199 -23.60 3.73 -9.21
N THR A 200 -24.09 4.89 -9.63
CA THR A 200 -24.70 5.07 -10.96
C THR A 200 -23.61 5.47 -11.94
N LEU A 201 -23.31 4.61 -12.89
CA LEU A 201 -22.30 4.85 -13.92
C LEU A 201 -22.96 5.02 -15.29
N GLY A 202 -22.56 6.06 -16.02
CA GLY A 202 -22.85 6.18 -17.46
C GLY A 202 -22.06 5.16 -18.28
N PRO A 203 -22.21 5.14 -19.62
CA PRO A 203 -21.38 4.30 -20.48
C PRO A 203 -19.91 4.76 -20.40
N PHE A 204 -18.98 3.82 -20.24
CA PHE A 204 -17.54 4.10 -20.25
C PHE A 204 -16.76 2.93 -20.86
N SER A 205 -15.54 3.20 -21.24
CA SER A 205 -14.59 2.16 -21.61
C SER A 205 -13.37 2.22 -20.69
N ILE A 206 -12.83 1.08 -20.32
CA ILE A 206 -11.65 0.97 -19.48
C ILE A 206 -10.62 0.04 -20.13
N ALA A 207 -9.33 0.37 -20.03
CA ALA A 207 -8.27 -0.50 -20.51
C ALA A 207 -8.36 -1.88 -19.83
N ARG A 208 -8.15 -2.94 -20.62
CA ARG A 208 -8.24 -4.34 -20.13
C ARG A 208 -7.18 -4.65 -19.09
N ARG A 209 -6.01 -4.05 -19.19
CA ARG A 209 -4.86 -4.26 -18.31
C ARG A 209 -4.20 -2.94 -17.91
N PRO A 210 -3.41 -2.94 -16.84
CA PRO A 210 -2.55 -1.80 -16.51
C PRO A 210 -1.52 -1.51 -17.60
N VAL A 211 -0.95 -0.31 -17.57
CA VAL A 211 0.14 0.13 -18.46
C VAL A 211 1.39 -0.69 -18.20
N ILE A 212 2.09 -1.06 -19.26
CA ILE A 212 3.34 -1.85 -19.19
C ILE A 212 4.58 -0.97 -19.43
N ASN A 213 5.75 -1.50 -19.06
CA ASN A 213 7.02 -0.78 -19.15
C ASN A 213 7.33 -0.25 -20.57
N SER A 214 7.07 -1.05 -21.60
CA SER A 214 7.34 -0.64 -22.98
C SER A 214 6.45 0.50 -23.47
N GLU A 215 5.21 0.57 -23.02
CA GLU A 215 4.29 1.67 -23.32
C GLU A 215 4.68 2.94 -22.57
N TYR A 216 5.13 2.81 -21.32
CA TYR A 216 5.61 3.94 -20.55
C TYR A 216 6.92 4.51 -21.11
N LEU A 217 7.82 3.64 -21.57
CA LEU A 217 9.03 4.05 -22.28
C LEU A 217 8.71 4.87 -23.53
N ALA A 218 7.65 4.52 -24.28
CA ALA A 218 7.19 5.31 -25.43
C ALA A 218 6.74 6.73 -25.04
N PHE A 219 6.04 6.87 -23.90
CA PHE A 219 5.70 8.19 -23.34
C PHE A 219 6.96 9.01 -23.01
N MET A 220 7.95 8.40 -22.37
CA MET A 220 9.22 9.06 -22.06
C MET A 220 9.94 9.53 -23.34
N GLN A 221 10.03 8.66 -24.35
CA GLN A 221 10.68 8.97 -25.63
C GLN A 221 9.91 9.98 -26.50
N ALA A 222 8.62 10.18 -26.22
CA ALA A 222 7.77 11.18 -26.86
C ALA A 222 7.74 12.53 -26.11
N ASP A 223 8.81 12.84 -25.40
CA ASP A 223 8.93 14.07 -24.60
C ASP A 223 7.82 14.27 -23.55
N GLY A 224 7.29 13.15 -22.99
CA GLY A 224 6.17 13.18 -22.04
C GLY A 224 6.45 14.03 -20.81
N TYR A 225 7.67 14.01 -20.28
CA TYR A 225 8.08 14.81 -19.13
C TYR A 225 8.35 16.29 -19.44
N THR A 226 8.54 16.67 -20.71
CA THR A 226 8.80 18.05 -21.12
C THR A 226 7.61 18.72 -21.80
N THR A 227 6.59 17.97 -22.21
CA THR A 227 5.39 18.47 -22.89
C THR A 227 4.39 19.03 -21.87
N ARG A 228 4.42 20.34 -21.62
CA ARG A 228 3.60 21.05 -20.61
C ARG A 228 2.11 20.73 -20.69
N SER A 229 1.55 20.56 -21.89
CA SER A 229 0.11 20.35 -22.09
C SER A 229 -0.42 19.02 -21.56
N LEU A 230 0.46 18.06 -21.25
CA LEU A 230 0.10 16.75 -20.69
C LEU A 230 -0.16 16.83 -19.17
N TRP A 231 0.37 17.86 -18.52
CA TRP A 231 0.35 18.03 -17.06
C TRP A 231 -0.65 19.12 -16.66
N ASN A 232 -1.42 18.87 -15.61
CA ASN A 232 -2.16 19.95 -14.94
C ASN A 232 -1.20 20.87 -14.17
N GLU A 233 -1.71 21.96 -13.60
CA GLU A 233 -0.86 22.93 -12.89
C GLU A 233 -0.08 22.31 -11.74
N ASP A 234 -0.76 21.55 -10.86
CA ASP A 234 -0.13 20.91 -9.71
C ASP A 234 0.93 19.88 -10.13
N GLY A 235 0.64 19.08 -11.16
CA GLY A 235 1.58 18.10 -11.70
C GLY A 235 2.80 18.75 -12.34
N TRP A 236 2.63 19.90 -13.00
CA TRP A 236 3.76 20.65 -13.55
C TRP A 236 4.65 21.27 -12.49
N GLN A 237 4.05 21.80 -11.44
CA GLN A 237 4.80 22.32 -10.29
C GLN A 237 5.55 21.18 -9.56
N TRP A 238 4.88 20.05 -9.36
CA TRP A 238 5.50 18.85 -8.79
C TRP A 238 6.70 18.39 -9.63
N LEU A 239 6.54 18.26 -10.96
CA LEU A 239 7.60 17.87 -11.88
C LEU A 239 8.79 18.83 -11.82
N SER A 240 8.53 20.13 -11.82
CA SER A 240 9.56 21.17 -11.76
C SER A 240 10.35 21.13 -10.44
N SER A 241 9.69 20.76 -9.34
CA SER A 241 10.31 20.65 -8.01
C SER A 241 11.13 19.38 -7.84
N ASN A 242 10.65 18.26 -8.38
CA ASN A 242 11.29 16.94 -8.22
C ASN A 242 12.32 16.65 -9.32
N LYS A 243 12.25 17.36 -10.45
CA LYS A 243 13.19 17.20 -11.59
C LYS A 243 13.32 15.75 -12.07
N THR A 244 12.25 14.99 -11.99
CA THR A 244 12.20 13.61 -12.46
C THR A 244 11.87 13.56 -13.95
N ASP A 245 12.34 12.54 -14.64
CA ASP A 245 12.09 12.26 -16.06
C ASP A 245 11.88 10.77 -16.36
N HIS A 246 11.72 9.98 -15.30
CA HIS A 246 11.52 8.53 -15.36
C HIS A 246 10.82 8.01 -14.09
N PRO A 247 10.27 6.79 -14.09
CA PRO A 247 9.71 6.15 -12.91
C PRO A 247 10.73 6.04 -11.77
N HIS A 248 10.31 6.28 -10.54
CA HIS A 248 11.19 6.39 -9.37
C HIS A 248 12.15 5.19 -9.18
N HIS A 249 11.73 3.98 -9.59
CA HIS A 249 12.53 2.77 -9.42
C HIS A 249 13.36 2.39 -10.67
N TRP A 250 13.42 3.25 -11.68
CA TRP A 250 14.19 3.01 -12.88
C TRP A 250 15.52 3.77 -12.84
N LEU A 251 16.59 3.09 -13.20
CA LEU A 251 17.92 3.67 -13.36
C LEU A 251 18.48 3.29 -14.74
N GLN A 252 19.55 3.95 -15.18
CA GLN A 252 20.23 3.63 -16.43
C GLN A 252 21.59 3.02 -16.19
N ASP A 253 21.93 2.00 -16.97
CA ASP A 253 23.27 1.47 -17.05
C ASP A 253 24.20 2.40 -17.87
N ASN A 254 25.48 2.07 -17.96
CA ASN A 254 26.46 2.89 -18.70
C ASN A 254 26.21 2.96 -20.22
N ALA A 255 25.36 2.09 -20.77
CA ALA A 255 24.94 2.13 -22.17
C ALA A 255 23.63 2.91 -22.38
N GLY A 256 23.03 3.44 -21.30
CA GLY A 256 21.76 4.17 -21.32
C GLY A 256 20.52 3.28 -21.36
N HIS A 257 20.65 1.99 -21.05
CA HIS A 257 19.53 1.08 -20.97
C HIS A 257 18.90 1.11 -19.57
N TRP A 258 17.57 1.07 -19.51
CA TRP A 258 16.83 1.12 -18.27
C TRP A 258 16.82 -0.23 -17.56
N TYR A 259 17.07 -0.23 -16.25
CA TYR A 259 16.89 -1.34 -15.33
C TYR A 259 16.06 -0.89 -14.11
N GLY A 260 15.47 -1.85 -13.41
CA GLY A 260 14.71 -1.60 -12.21
C GLY A 260 15.52 -1.84 -10.95
N VAL A 261 15.15 -1.17 -9.85
CA VAL A 261 15.64 -1.48 -8.51
C VAL A 261 14.45 -1.88 -7.64
N GLY A 262 14.53 -3.02 -7.02
CA GLY A 262 13.52 -3.57 -6.13
C GLY A 262 14.11 -4.01 -4.79
N VAL A 263 13.33 -4.71 -3.98
CA VAL A 263 13.73 -5.18 -2.64
C VAL A 263 15.04 -5.98 -2.62
N ARG A 264 15.37 -6.65 -3.73
CA ARG A 264 16.60 -7.47 -3.87
C ARG A 264 17.73 -6.77 -4.63
N GLY A 265 17.62 -5.46 -4.86
CA GLY A 265 18.58 -4.69 -5.66
C GLY A 265 18.18 -4.58 -7.13
N ALA A 266 19.16 -4.34 -7.99
CA ALA A 266 18.98 -4.13 -9.42
C ALA A 266 18.50 -5.39 -10.15
N TYR A 267 17.61 -5.21 -11.14
CA TYR A 267 17.08 -6.30 -11.98
C TYR A 267 16.76 -5.81 -13.39
N GLU A 268 16.74 -6.73 -14.37
CA GLU A 268 16.29 -6.40 -15.73
C GLU A 268 14.79 -6.12 -15.76
N LEU A 269 14.43 -4.99 -16.39
CA LEU A 269 13.03 -4.68 -16.67
C LEU A 269 12.55 -5.49 -17.88
N ASP A 270 11.39 -6.12 -17.73
CA ASP A 270 10.68 -6.71 -18.87
C ASP A 270 9.69 -5.67 -19.44
N GLY A 271 9.75 -5.42 -20.74
CA GLY A 271 8.84 -4.48 -21.41
C GLY A 271 7.36 -4.84 -21.27
N SER A 272 7.02 -6.12 -21.06
CA SER A 272 5.66 -6.62 -20.87
C SER A 272 5.16 -6.58 -19.41
N ASP A 273 6.04 -6.31 -18.46
CA ASP A 273 5.63 -6.15 -17.06
C ASP A 273 4.94 -4.79 -16.82
N VAL A 274 4.05 -4.77 -15.82
CA VAL A 274 3.32 -3.56 -15.44
C VAL A 274 4.29 -2.53 -14.88
N VAL A 275 4.23 -1.29 -15.39
CA VAL A 275 5.05 -0.19 -14.88
C VAL A 275 4.62 0.17 -13.45
N HIS A 276 5.61 0.45 -12.60
CA HIS A 276 5.41 0.89 -11.23
C HIS A 276 6.42 1.97 -10.83
N GLY A 277 6.26 2.56 -9.64
CA GLY A 277 7.10 3.66 -9.17
C GLY A 277 6.68 5.02 -9.75
N LEU A 278 5.42 5.17 -10.11
CA LEU A 278 4.83 6.41 -10.64
C LEU A 278 4.07 7.16 -9.56
N SER A 279 4.20 8.46 -9.53
CA SER A 279 3.27 9.35 -8.83
C SER A 279 1.91 9.42 -9.55
N HIS A 280 0.88 9.90 -8.84
CA HIS A 280 -0.43 10.20 -9.45
C HIS A 280 -0.31 11.19 -10.61
N HIS A 281 0.60 12.16 -10.52
CA HIS A 281 0.84 13.16 -11.57
C HIS A 281 1.39 12.54 -12.84
N GLU A 282 2.36 11.61 -12.73
CA GLU A 282 2.95 10.88 -13.86
C GLU A 282 1.93 9.96 -14.52
N ALA A 283 1.17 9.21 -13.73
CA ALA A 283 0.12 8.34 -14.24
C ALA A 283 -0.95 9.14 -15.02
N ARG A 284 -1.31 10.32 -14.52
CA ARG A 284 -2.24 11.23 -15.19
C ARG A 284 -1.68 11.83 -16.48
N ALA A 285 -0.41 12.24 -16.47
CA ALA A 285 0.26 12.77 -17.67
C ALA A 285 0.36 11.71 -18.78
N TYR A 286 0.72 10.46 -18.41
CA TYR A 286 0.69 9.33 -19.32
C TYR A 286 -0.72 9.10 -19.91
N ALA A 287 -1.76 9.09 -19.06
CA ALA A 287 -3.13 8.89 -19.53
C ALA A 287 -3.55 9.96 -20.54
N ASN A 288 -3.20 11.24 -20.30
CA ASN A 288 -3.46 12.33 -21.24
C ASN A 288 -2.71 12.13 -22.57
N TRP A 289 -1.44 11.71 -22.52
CA TRP A 289 -0.64 11.42 -23.72
C TRP A 289 -1.22 10.26 -24.53
N ALA A 290 -1.70 9.21 -23.85
CA ALA A 290 -2.34 8.06 -24.49
C ALA A 290 -3.78 8.34 -25.00
N GLY A 291 -4.28 9.57 -24.85
CA GLY A 291 -5.62 9.97 -25.31
C GLY A 291 -6.77 9.50 -24.41
N GLY A 292 -6.47 9.21 -23.15
CA GLY A 292 -7.42 8.76 -22.14
C GLY A 292 -7.38 9.58 -20.86
N GLN A 293 -7.86 8.98 -19.78
CA GLN A 293 -7.80 9.52 -18.42
C GLN A 293 -7.72 8.39 -17.41
N LEU A 294 -7.30 8.66 -16.19
CA LEU A 294 -7.39 7.69 -15.09
C LEU A 294 -8.85 7.33 -14.82
N PRO A 295 -9.17 6.08 -14.49
CA PRO A 295 -10.53 5.69 -14.14
C PRO A 295 -10.95 6.31 -12.80
N HIS A 296 -12.23 6.59 -12.62
CA HIS A 296 -12.79 6.78 -11.28
C HIS A 296 -12.74 5.45 -10.53
N GLU A 297 -12.51 5.46 -9.21
CA GLU A 297 -12.41 4.24 -8.42
C GLU A 297 -13.61 3.30 -8.55
N HIS A 298 -14.83 3.85 -8.75
CA HIS A 298 -16.04 3.05 -8.99
C HIS A 298 -16.03 2.37 -10.35
N GLN A 299 -15.47 3.01 -11.38
CA GLN A 299 -15.30 2.40 -12.71
C GLN A 299 -14.36 1.20 -12.63
N TRP A 300 -13.24 1.40 -11.95
CA TRP A 300 -12.26 0.32 -11.72
C TRP A 300 -12.88 -0.85 -10.93
N GLU A 301 -13.55 -0.56 -9.80
CA GLU A 301 -14.14 -1.57 -8.94
C GLU A 301 -15.21 -2.38 -9.68
N VAL A 302 -16.09 -1.72 -10.45
CA VAL A 302 -17.13 -2.38 -11.23
C VAL A 302 -16.52 -3.27 -12.30
N ALA A 303 -15.55 -2.79 -13.06
CA ALA A 303 -14.85 -3.60 -14.07
C ALA A 303 -14.15 -4.83 -13.45
N CYS A 304 -13.51 -4.65 -12.29
CA CYS A 304 -12.88 -5.73 -11.53
C CYS A 304 -13.90 -6.78 -11.05
N ARG A 305 -15.04 -6.35 -10.47
CA ARG A 305 -16.11 -7.25 -10.00
C ARG A 305 -16.78 -8.03 -11.14
N LEU A 306 -16.83 -7.44 -12.32
CA LEU A 306 -17.33 -8.09 -13.55
C LEU A 306 -16.26 -8.97 -14.21
N GLN A 307 -15.08 -9.11 -13.60
CA GLN A 307 -13.95 -9.92 -14.11
C GLN A 307 -13.52 -9.51 -15.54
N GLN A 308 -13.61 -8.22 -15.84
CA GLN A 308 -13.21 -7.68 -17.13
C GLN A 308 -11.75 -7.25 -17.17
N LEU A 309 -11.11 -7.03 -16.00
CA LEU A 309 -9.73 -6.59 -15.92
C LEU A 309 -8.77 -7.78 -15.85
N GLU A 310 -7.67 -7.65 -16.58
CA GLU A 310 -6.55 -8.60 -16.58
C GLU A 310 -5.37 -8.00 -15.81
N GLN A 311 -4.47 -8.84 -15.30
CA GLN A 311 -3.22 -8.45 -14.61
C GLN A 311 -3.44 -7.54 -13.38
N THR A 312 -4.64 -7.48 -12.81
CA THR A 312 -4.87 -6.78 -11.54
C THR A 312 -4.00 -7.37 -10.43
N GLY A 313 -3.49 -6.52 -9.53
CA GLY A 313 -2.62 -6.97 -8.45
C GLY A 313 -1.16 -7.16 -8.86
N ARG A 314 -0.73 -6.55 -9.97
CA ARG A 314 0.69 -6.44 -10.35
C ARG A 314 1.32 -5.15 -9.83
N ALA A 315 0.56 -4.06 -9.85
CA ALA A 315 0.88 -2.78 -9.23
C ALA A 315 -0.40 -2.14 -8.71
N TRP A 316 -0.32 -1.29 -7.70
CA TRP A 316 -1.43 -0.43 -7.30
C TRP A 316 -1.77 0.55 -8.42
N GLU A 317 -3.04 0.61 -8.79
CA GLU A 317 -3.53 1.39 -9.91
C GLU A 317 -4.15 2.70 -9.43
N TRP A 318 -3.58 3.83 -9.86
CA TRP A 318 -4.09 5.17 -9.54
C TRP A 318 -5.48 5.40 -10.13
N CYS A 319 -6.36 5.96 -9.30
CA CYS A 319 -7.67 6.44 -9.71
C CYS A 319 -7.68 7.97 -9.85
N GLN A 320 -8.61 8.49 -10.64
CA GLN A 320 -8.73 9.92 -10.91
C GLN A 320 -9.16 10.74 -9.68
N ASN A 321 -10.02 10.15 -8.84
CA ASN A 321 -10.65 10.86 -7.73
C ASN A 321 -9.75 10.91 -6.50
N ALA A 322 -9.83 12.03 -5.79
CA ALA A 322 -9.29 12.10 -4.44
C ALA A 322 -9.96 11.06 -3.55
N PHE A 323 -9.26 10.63 -2.52
CA PHE A 323 -9.81 9.74 -1.51
C PHE A 323 -10.85 10.50 -0.66
N TYR A 324 -12.07 9.97 -0.55
CA TYR A 324 -13.19 10.63 0.11
C TYR A 324 -14.05 9.65 0.91
N ALA A 325 -14.78 10.17 1.87
CA ALA A 325 -15.75 9.40 2.65
C ALA A 325 -16.95 8.99 1.79
N TYR A 326 -17.37 7.74 1.85
CA TYR A 326 -18.64 7.32 1.27
C TYR A 326 -19.82 7.95 2.01
N GLU A 327 -20.96 8.13 1.33
CA GLU A 327 -22.17 8.64 1.98
C GLU A 327 -22.58 7.73 3.14
N GLY A 328 -22.78 8.32 4.33
CA GLY A 328 -23.05 7.58 5.54
C GLY A 328 -21.83 6.96 6.22
N PHE A 329 -20.62 7.32 5.81
CA PHE A 329 -19.37 6.91 6.45
C PHE A 329 -19.42 7.16 7.97
N LYS A 330 -18.86 6.21 8.70
CA LYS A 330 -18.58 6.33 10.15
C LYS A 330 -17.21 5.75 10.41
N ALA A 331 -16.33 6.54 11.00
CA ALA A 331 -15.02 6.04 11.41
C ALA A 331 -15.16 4.84 12.35
N PHE A 332 -14.40 3.78 12.10
CA PHE A 332 -14.43 2.56 12.89
C PHE A 332 -13.16 1.73 12.62
N PRO A 333 -12.49 1.18 13.64
CA PRO A 333 -12.81 1.24 15.06
C PRO A 333 -12.37 2.56 15.74
N TYR A 334 -11.70 3.45 15.00
CA TYR A 334 -11.21 4.75 15.49
C TYR A 334 -11.06 5.75 14.33
N ASP A 335 -10.96 7.04 14.66
CA ASP A 335 -10.95 8.12 13.66
C ASP A 335 -9.64 8.26 12.88
N GLY A 336 -8.56 7.67 13.36
CA GLY A 336 -7.21 7.98 12.88
C GLY A 336 -6.77 7.26 11.60
N TYR A 337 -7.55 6.30 11.08
CA TYR A 337 -7.17 5.55 9.88
C TYR A 337 -7.56 6.28 8.59
N SER A 338 -8.83 6.49 8.35
CA SER A 338 -9.33 7.02 7.07
C SER A 338 -9.55 8.53 7.09
N THR A 339 -10.11 9.06 8.18
CA THR A 339 -10.56 10.46 8.28
C THR A 339 -9.45 11.49 7.96
N PRO A 340 -8.20 11.33 8.45
CA PRO A 340 -7.15 12.31 8.16
C PRO A 340 -6.78 12.43 6.68
N SER A 341 -7.09 11.41 5.89
CA SER A 341 -6.74 11.35 4.47
C SER A 341 -7.89 11.78 3.54
N PHE A 342 -9.03 12.20 4.08
CA PHE A 342 -10.11 12.85 3.32
C PHE A 342 -9.82 14.36 3.15
N ASP A 343 -8.65 14.69 2.62
CA ASP A 343 -8.08 16.04 2.57
C ASP A 343 -7.95 16.63 1.16
N ASN A 344 -8.47 15.94 0.15
CA ASN A 344 -8.33 16.25 -1.27
C ASN A 344 -6.87 16.25 -1.80
N ARG A 345 -5.92 15.70 -1.04
CA ARG A 345 -4.52 15.55 -1.43
C ARG A 345 -4.16 14.10 -1.67
N HIS A 346 -4.77 13.20 -0.90
CA HIS A 346 -4.63 11.77 -1.12
C HIS A 346 -5.57 11.32 -2.23
N PHE A 347 -5.07 10.48 -3.13
CA PHE A 347 -5.83 9.88 -4.23
C PHE A 347 -6.02 8.39 -3.99
N THR A 348 -7.12 7.87 -4.51
CA THR A 348 -7.44 6.44 -4.36
C THR A 348 -6.57 5.58 -5.26
N LEU A 349 -6.11 4.44 -4.71
CA LEU A 349 -5.47 3.36 -5.46
C LEU A 349 -6.27 2.06 -5.32
N ARG A 350 -6.24 1.24 -6.36
CA ARG A 350 -6.96 -0.03 -6.44
C ARG A 350 -6.05 -1.18 -6.89
N GLY A 351 -6.48 -2.40 -6.68
CA GLY A 351 -5.91 -3.62 -7.27
C GLY A 351 -4.88 -4.34 -6.42
N GLY A 352 -3.97 -3.62 -5.82
CA GLY A 352 -2.84 -4.23 -5.09
C GLY A 352 -1.60 -4.42 -5.96
N SER A 353 -0.51 -4.83 -5.35
CA SER A 353 0.76 -5.15 -5.99
C SER A 353 1.07 -6.66 -5.91
N LEU A 354 2.20 -7.07 -6.46
CA LEU A 354 2.70 -8.46 -6.33
C LEU A 354 2.89 -8.89 -4.88
N HIS A 355 3.11 -7.95 -3.98
CA HIS A 355 3.38 -8.17 -2.57
C HIS A 355 2.13 -8.07 -1.70
N THR A 356 1.03 -7.58 -2.26
CA THR A 356 -0.22 -7.38 -1.53
C THR A 356 -0.81 -8.70 -1.06
N ARG A 357 -1.01 -8.83 0.24
CA ARG A 357 -1.57 -10.02 0.87
C ARG A 357 -3.06 -10.18 0.55
N PRO A 358 -3.59 -11.43 0.53
CA PRO A 358 -4.99 -11.69 0.20
C PRO A 358 -5.99 -10.89 1.03
N ALA A 359 -5.69 -10.63 2.30
CA ALA A 359 -6.57 -9.89 3.21
C ALA A 359 -6.93 -8.48 2.72
N ILE A 360 -6.02 -7.82 1.98
CA ILE A 360 -6.21 -6.47 1.42
C ILE A 360 -6.26 -6.45 -0.11
N ARG A 361 -6.27 -7.63 -0.76
CA ARG A 361 -6.34 -7.77 -2.22
C ARG A 361 -7.74 -8.16 -2.66
N ARG A 362 -8.69 -7.26 -2.51
CA ARG A 362 -10.10 -7.47 -2.87
C ARG A 362 -10.65 -6.28 -3.65
N PRO A 363 -11.68 -6.45 -4.51
CA PRO A 363 -12.19 -5.36 -5.35
C PRO A 363 -12.66 -4.12 -4.58
N GLY A 364 -13.20 -4.30 -3.37
CA GLY A 364 -13.70 -3.20 -2.55
C GLY A 364 -12.63 -2.45 -1.76
N PHE A 365 -11.42 -3.02 -1.59
CA PHE A 365 -10.37 -2.40 -0.82
C PHE A 365 -9.91 -1.08 -1.46
N ARG A 366 -9.81 -0.03 -0.65
CA ARG A 366 -9.43 1.32 -1.06
C ARG A 366 -8.12 1.70 -0.38
N TYR A 367 -7.04 1.70 -1.14
CA TYR A 367 -5.77 2.28 -0.68
C TYR A 367 -5.71 3.76 -1.07
N PHE A 368 -4.88 4.52 -0.41
CA PHE A 368 -4.76 5.96 -0.66
C PHE A 368 -3.33 6.43 -0.39
N HIS A 369 -2.89 7.39 -1.20
CA HIS A 369 -1.55 7.97 -1.05
C HIS A 369 -1.54 9.41 -1.58
#